data_41dfb18f609e73101db475fb0d9c86e5
#
_entry.id   41dfb18f609e73101db475fb0d9c86e5
#
_cell.length_a   1.000
_cell.length_b   1.000
_cell.length_c   1.000
_cell.angle_alpha   90.00
_cell.angle_beta   90.00
_cell.angle_gamma   90.00
#
_symmetry.space_group_name_H-M   'P 1'
#
loop_
_entity.id
_entity.type
_entity.pdbx_description
1 polymer ?
#
loop_
_entity_poly.entity_id
_entity_poly.type
_entity_poly.pdbx_seq_one_letter_code
_entity_poly.pdbx_strand_id
1 'polypeptide(L)'
;MSTTSTTNAAGGSGSGSVLLVNGKIFQASAAADDSSQQPPQFQPCMLVQNGTITHVGAASDAPIVAAQQAEPSLATRDLGGRTVIPGCIDGHLHTLTMGQTQTKVALDGCKSLDDIRARVARHARENPDAKRIMASGWMFSMTPDGVHHGLLDDIDPRPIYVDSKDLHHAWLNAAAIADLGCEGMPDPEGGRIFRDDKGTCTGELAEAAVFTIVWPHLAAVASFEERVAAISGAVDAYHAAGYTGMIDMAMDAMAWEAILEVRRRRIEKHGSFGMRVAAYWLIIPAKTEAEHLAQVDVAIAMAAKYGKETTPDCRVVGIKVVCDGIVDACTASLREPYTSNAADPASIWSREQLDPVVAKADAANLQVALHAIGDRTVEMVLDVIEAHCRPSLRPRVEHLELTTEADAARLGRLGVTASVQPVHSDPAILRAWPKLIGPHRCGRAFAYSEFAAAGAPLALGSDAPTAPNHPLQNLYVATTRRSAREPELQDTCNPHFRLGLCQAVSAAGAGAAYSCFMDGETGRLDVGMKADFAVVDMEWAPEQLLGAKILETWFDGRKVFEA
;
A
#
# COMPACT_ATOMS: atom_id res chain seq x y z
N MET A 1 29.34 20.25 -35.39
CA MET A 1 28.35 21.29 -35.07
C MET A 1 27.61 20.80 -33.81
N SER A 2 27.98 21.39 -32.70
CA SER A 2 27.50 21.04 -31.38
C SER A 2 26.21 21.80 -31.10
N THR A 3 25.12 21.09 -30.84
CA THR A 3 23.88 21.70 -30.37
C THR A 3 23.77 21.42 -28.86
N THR A 4 24.12 22.43 -28.09
CA THR A 4 23.88 22.49 -26.65
C THR A 4 22.39 22.66 -26.38
N SER A 5 21.78 21.63 -25.79
CA SER A 5 20.43 21.71 -25.22
C SER A 5 20.54 22.36 -23.85
N THR A 6 20.05 23.58 -23.73
CA THR A 6 19.88 24.29 -22.46
C THR A 6 18.63 23.81 -21.76
N THR A 7 18.81 23.00 -20.70
CA THR A 7 17.75 22.72 -19.74
C THR A 7 17.54 23.94 -18.85
N ASN A 8 16.42 24.63 -19.05
CA ASN A 8 15.94 25.65 -18.12
C ASN A 8 15.43 25.01 -16.83
N ALA A 9 16.26 24.99 -15.81
CA ALA A 9 15.84 24.75 -14.45
C ALA A 9 15.20 26.05 -13.91
N ALA A 10 13.87 26.16 -14.00
CA ALA A 10 13.13 27.19 -13.29
C ALA A 10 12.95 26.79 -11.83
N GLY A 11 13.89 27.15 -10.98
CA GLY A 11 13.74 27.16 -9.53
C GLY A 11 12.85 28.34 -9.13
N GLY A 12 11.55 28.07 -8.92
CA GLY A 12 10.59 29.02 -8.35
C GLY A 12 10.19 28.56 -6.95
N SER A 13 10.82 29.10 -5.92
CA SER A 13 10.36 29.02 -4.52
C SER A 13 9.16 29.96 -4.32
N GLY A 14 7.96 29.43 -4.49
CA GLY A 14 6.71 30.11 -4.18
C GLY A 14 5.55 29.17 -4.40
N SER A 15 4.68 28.98 -3.40
CA SER A 15 3.35 28.42 -3.59
C SER A 15 2.52 29.44 -4.40
N GLY A 16 2.77 29.48 -5.71
CA GLY A 16 2.07 30.37 -6.63
C GLY A 16 0.60 29.98 -6.76
N SER A 17 -0.21 30.94 -7.21
CA SER A 17 -1.57 30.63 -7.64
C SER A 17 -1.55 29.89 -8.98
N VAL A 18 -2.42 28.92 -9.15
CA VAL A 18 -2.66 28.25 -10.43
C VAL A 18 -4.14 28.05 -10.68
N LEU A 19 -4.58 28.37 -11.89
CA LEU A 19 -5.93 28.10 -12.35
C LEU A 19 -5.91 26.92 -13.34
N LEU A 20 -6.55 25.83 -12.96
CA LEU A 20 -6.79 24.67 -13.84
C LEU A 20 -8.09 24.91 -14.60
N VAL A 21 -8.07 24.75 -15.93
CA VAL A 21 -9.23 24.99 -16.81
C VAL A 21 -9.44 23.82 -17.76
N ASN A 22 -10.65 23.73 -18.35
CA ASN A 22 -10.99 22.75 -19.35
C ASN A 22 -10.71 21.30 -18.89
N GLY A 23 -11.10 20.99 -17.63
CA GLY A 23 -10.93 19.68 -17.03
C GLY A 23 -12.24 18.98 -16.69
N LYS A 24 -12.12 17.77 -16.16
CA LYS A 24 -13.18 17.02 -15.48
C LYS A 24 -12.74 16.81 -14.02
N ILE A 25 -12.95 17.83 -13.18
CA ILE A 25 -12.52 17.82 -11.79
C ILE A 25 -13.57 17.08 -10.97
N PHE A 26 -13.23 15.89 -10.51
CA PHE A 26 -14.13 14.98 -9.80
C PHE A 26 -14.57 15.59 -8.46
N GLN A 27 -15.88 15.58 -8.25
CA GLN A 27 -16.50 15.96 -6.98
C GLN A 27 -17.10 14.72 -6.33
N ALA A 28 -16.58 14.37 -5.15
CA ALA A 28 -17.18 13.30 -4.36
C ALA A 28 -18.57 13.73 -3.88
N SER A 29 -19.57 12.86 -3.99
CA SER A 29 -20.89 13.11 -3.35
C SER A 29 -20.69 13.19 -1.84
N ALA A 30 -21.31 14.17 -1.19
CA ALA A 30 -21.31 14.31 0.27
C ALA A 30 -22.15 13.21 0.97
N ALA A 31 -22.98 12.49 0.22
CA ALA A 31 -23.77 11.40 0.74
C ALA A 31 -22.99 10.08 0.57
N ALA A 32 -22.75 9.40 1.69
CA ALA A 32 -22.42 7.97 1.73
C ALA A 32 -23.62 7.12 1.23
N ASP A 33 -24.41 7.65 0.31
CA ASP A 33 -25.61 7.01 -0.19
C ASP A 33 -25.24 5.91 -1.18
N ASP A 34 -25.81 4.78 -0.90
CA ASP A 34 -25.90 3.49 -1.55
C ASP A 34 -26.25 3.57 -3.05
N SER A 35 -25.51 4.30 -3.85
CA SER A 35 -25.69 4.23 -5.29
C SER A 35 -24.39 3.98 -6.01
N SER A 36 -24.04 2.68 -6.14
CA SER A 36 -23.14 2.16 -7.19
C SER A 36 -23.48 2.69 -8.60
N GLN A 37 -24.53 3.52 -8.74
CA GLN A 37 -25.12 4.03 -9.97
C GLN A 37 -25.19 5.56 -10.06
N GLN A 38 -24.71 6.34 -9.06
CA GLN A 38 -24.72 7.80 -9.23
C GLN A 38 -23.73 8.22 -10.33
N PRO A 39 -24.19 9.06 -11.28
CA PRO A 39 -23.28 9.59 -12.29
C PRO A 39 -22.21 10.47 -11.63
N PRO A 40 -20.97 10.45 -12.13
CA PRO A 40 -19.91 11.29 -11.62
C PRO A 40 -20.27 12.77 -11.76
N GLN A 41 -19.96 13.55 -10.74
CA GLN A 41 -20.08 15.01 -10.83
C GLN A 41 -18.70 15.58 -11.15
N PHE A 42 -18.63 16.43 -12.18
CA PHE A 42 -17.39 17.09 -12.58
C PHE A 42 -17.58 18.59 -12.66
N GLN A 43 -16.53 19.32 -12.28
CA GLN A 43 -16.41 20.75 -12.50
C GLN A 43 -15.31 21.06 -13.52
N PRO A 44 -15.47 22.11 -14.36
CA PRO A 44 -14.51 22.39 -15.42
C PRO A 44 -13.24 23.11 -14.98
N CYS A 45 -13.26 23.81 -13.84
CA CYS A 45 -12.15 24.63 -13.37
C CYS A 45 -11.90 24.46 -11.87
N MET A 46 -10.63 24.65 -11.47
CA MET A 46 -10.21 24.69 -10.07
C MET A 46 -9.15 25.77 -9.89
N LEU A 47 -9.37 26.66 -8.93
CA LEU A 47 -8.42 27.69 -8.52
C LEU A 47 -7.68 27.22 -7.27
N VAL A 48 -6.36 27.19 -7.35
CA VAL A 48 -5.47 26.86 -6.23
C VAL A 48 -4.65 28.10 -5.87
N GLN A 49 -4.63 28.47 -4.60
CA GLN A 49 -3.83 29.57 -4.09
C GLN A 49 -3.13 29.14 -2.80
N ASN A 50 -1.83 29.36 -2.73
CA ASN A 50 -1.01 28.98 -1.58
C ASN A 50 -1.17 27.50 -1.15
N GLY A 51 -1.27 26.60 -2.12
CA GLY A 51 -1.41 25.16 -1.88
C GLY A 51 -2.80 24.70 -1.43
N THR A 52 -3.79 25.60 -1.41
CA THR A 52 -5.17 25.33 -1.00
C THR A 52 -6.12 25.57 -2.15
N ILE A 53 -7.13 24.74 -2.30
CA ILE A 53 -8.21 24.91 -3.27
C ILE A 53 -9.11 26.03 -2.77
N THR A 54 -9.19 27.14 -3.52
CA THR A 54 -9.99 28.31 -3.14
C THR A 54 -11.30 28.41 -3.90
N HIS A 55 -11.40 27.77 -5.06
CA HIS A 55 -12.65 27.65 -5.81
C HIS A 55 -12.64 26.44 -6.73
N VAL A 56 -13.82 25.84 -6.93
CA VAL A 56 -14.08 24.79 -7.92
C VAL A 56 -15.42 25.09 -8.58
N GLY A 57 -15.44 25.23 -9.92
CA GLY A 57 -16.66 25.59 -10.62
C GLY A 57 -16.42 26.00 -12.07
N ALA A 58 -17.28 26.90 -12.60
CA ALA A 58 -17.18 27.39 -13.98
C ALA A 58 -16.16 28.52 -14.11
N ALA A 59 -15.55 28.66 -15.29
CA ALA A 59 -14.59 29.74 -15.57
C ALA A 59 -15.20 31.16 -15.41
N SER A 60 -16.51 31.28 -15.52
CA SER A 60 -17.26 32.52 -15.34
C SER A 60 -17.57 32.86 -13.89
N ASP A 61 -17.24 31.99 -12.94
CA ASP A 61 -17.56 32.20 -11.55
C ASP A 61 -16.77 33.41 -10.97
N ALA A 62 -17.44 34.20 -10.14
CA ALA A 62 -16.88 35.43 -9.61
C ALA A 62 -15.50 35.27 -8.93
N PRO A 63 -15.21 34.20 -8.14
CA PRO A 63 -13.89 34.02 -7.55
C PRO A 63 -12.78 33.82 -8.60
N ILE A 64 -13.05 33.11 -9.70
CA ILE A 64 -12.07 32.89 -10.78
C ILE A 64 -11.80 34.20 -11.52
N VAL A 65 -12.88 34.93 -11.91
CA VAL A 65 -12.77 36.20 -12.61
C VAL A 65 -12.01 37.23 -11.74
N ALA A 66 -12.33 37.29 -10.45
CA ALA A 66 -11.64 38.18 -9.51
C ALA A 66 -10.14 37.82 -9.36
N ALA A 67 -9.80 36.55 -9.29
CA ALA A 67 -8.39 36.10 -9.21
C ALA A 67 -7.60 36.50 -10.48
N GLN A 68 -8.17 36.31 -11.65
CA GLN A 68 -7.55 36.71 -12.94
C GLN A 68 -7.37 38.21 -13.06
N GLN A 69 -8.33 39.00 -12.55
CA GLN A 69 -8.21 40.45 -12.52
C GLN A 69 -7.17 40.95 -11.54
N ALA A 70 -7.09 40.31 -10.35
CA ALA A 70 -6.13 40.67 -9.30
C ALA A 70 -4.69 40.29 -9.68
N GLU A 71 -4.52 39.16 -10.39
CA GLU A 71 -3.23 38.62 -10.84
C GLU A 71 -3.27 38.33 -12.34
N PRO A 72 -3.04 39.34 -13.22
CA PRO A 72 -3.06 39.10 -14.68
C PRO A 72 -2.04 38.06 -15.18
N SER A 73 -1.00 37.78 -14.38
CA SER A 73 0.02 36.74 -14.63
C SER A 73 -0.31 35.40 -13.99
N LEU A 74 -1.53 35.21 -13.49
CA LEU A 74 -1.99 33.96 -12.87
C LEU A 74 -1.71 32.77 -13.81
N ALA A 75 -0.89 31.83 -13.33
CA ALA A 75 -0.55 30.66 -14.08
C ALA A 75 -1.82 29.87 -14.41
N THR A 76 -2.07 29.64 -15.70
CA THR A 76 -3.24 28.89 -16.17
C THR A 76 -2.78 27.61 -16.81
N ARG A 77 -3.32 26.48 -16.36
CA ARG A 77 -3.08 25.13 -16.89
C ARG A 77 -4.33 24.64 -17.59
N ASP A 78 -4.27 24.51 -18.92
CA ASP A 78 -5.32 23.85 -19.69
C ASP A 78 -5.16 22.32 -19.56
N LEU A 79 -6.19 21.67 -19.08
CA LEU A 79 -6.23 20.21 -18.85
C LEU A 79 -6.64 19.43 -20.11
N GLY A 80 -7.12 20.10 -21.17
CA GLY A 80 -7.50 19.45 -22.43
C GLY A 80 -8.59 18.39 -22.30
N GLY A 81 -9.53 18.59 -21.37
CA GLY A 81 -10.62 17.64 -21.11
C GLY A 81 -10.26 16.46 -20.19
N ARG A 82 -9.03 16.42 -19.64
CA ARG A 82 -8.58 15.33 -18.75
C ARG A 82 -9.28 15.31 -17.41
N THR A 83 -9.29 14.15 -16.82
CA THR A 83 -9.88 13.94 -15.48
C THR A 83 -8.89 14.32 -14.39
N VAL A 84 -9.38 15.01 -13.38
CA VAL A 84 -8.66 15.29 -12.13
C VAL A 84 -9.36 14.57 -11.01
N ILE A 85 -8.62 13.71 -10.32
CA ILE A 85 -9.08 13.00 -9.12
C ILE A 85 -8.30 13.50 -7.90
N PRO A 86 -8.83 13.38 -6.67
CA PRO A 86 -8.02 13.58 -5.48
C PRO A 86 -6.73 12.77 -5.57
N GLY A 87 -5.64 13.31 -5.08
CA GLY A 87 -4.42 12.53 -4.92
C GLY A 87 -4.75 11.28 -4.11
N CYS A 88 -4.45 10.11 -4.65
CA CYS A 88 -4.72 8.87 -3.96
C CYS A 88 -3.92 8.80 -2.66
N ILE A 89 -4.49 8.17 -1.66
CA ILE A 89 -3.82 7.82 -0.41
C ILE A 89 -3.82 6.30 -0.35
N ASP A 90 -2.64 5.70 -0.30
CA ASP A 90 -2.57 4.26 -0.10
C ASP A 90 -2.97 3.93 1.34
N GLY A 91 -4.13 3.31 1.48
CA GLY A 91 -4.75 3.02 2.78
C GLY A 91 -4.02 1.98 3.62
N HIS A 92 -3.08 1.24 3.03
CA HIS A 92 -2.32 0.18 3.68
C HIS A 92 -1.11 -0.20 2.83
N LEU A 93 0.10 0.05 3.34
CA LEU A 93 1.35 -0.39 2.70
C LEU A 93 2.47 -0.57 3.76
N HIS A 94 3.59 -1.13 3.30
CA HIS A 94 4.83 -1.27 4.06
C HIS A 94 5.93 -0.46 3.36
N THR A 95 6.10 0.81 3.74
CA THR A 95 6.90 1.80 3.00
C THR A 95 8.34 1.37 2.76
N LEU A 96 9.03 0.88 3.80
CA LEU A 96 10.42 0.45 3.67
C LEU A 96 10.54 -0.76 2.74
N THR A 97 9.73 -1.79 2.96
CA THR A 97 9.80 -3.03 2.17
C THR A 97 9.42 -2.77 0.71
N MET A 98 8.38 -1.93 0.48
CA MET A 98 8.00 -1.49 -0.87
C MET A 98 9.16 -0.72 -1.53
N GLY A 99 9.80 0.21 -0.81
CA GLY A 99 10.95 0.93 -1.33
C GLY A 99 12.14 0.02 -1.67
N GLN A 100 12.38 -1.01 -0.88
CA GLN A 100 13.41 -2.00 -1.18
C GLN A 100 13.15 -2.72 -2.50
N THR A 101 11.88 -2.94 -2.91
CA THR A 101 11.58 -3.52 -4.22
C THR A 101 12.02 -2.61 -5.37
N GLN A 102 12.02 -1.29 -5.19
CA GLN A 102 12.43 -0.33 -6.21
C GLN A 102 13.94 -0.32 -6.47
N THR A 103 14.73 -0.83 -5.53
CA THR A 103 16.20 -0.91 -5.65
C THR A 103 16.67 -2.25 -6.23
N LYS A 104 15.76 -3.20 -6.42
CA LYS A 104 16.07 -4.53 -6.99
C LYS A 104 16.27 -4.47 -8.49
N VAL A 105 17.13 -5.34 -8.98
CA VAL A 105 17.30 -5.57 -10.43
C VAL A 105 16.00 -6.14 -10.99
N ALA A 106 15.31 -5.39 -11.83
CA ALA A 106 14.11 -5.88 -12.50
C ALA A 106 14.49 -6.94 -13.55
N LEU A 107 13.93 -8.14 -13.43
CA LEU A 107 14.14 -9.26 -14.36
C LEU A 107 13.02 -9.34 -15.42
N ASP A 108 12.13 -8.34 -15.44
CA ASP A 108 11.11 -8.26 -16.48
C ASP A 108 11.74 -8.26 -17.88
N GLY A 109 11.17 -9.09 -18.76
CA GLY A 109 11.68 -9.29 -20.11
C GLY A 109 12.85 -10.27 -20.24
N CYS A 110 13.41 -10.84 -19.15
CA CYS A 110 14.28 -12.02 -19.24
C CYS A 110 13.47 -13.22 -19.71
N LYS A 111 14.09 -14.11 -20.48
CA LYS A 111 13.46 -15.31 -21.04
C LYS A 111 14.21 -16.58 -20.71
N SER A 112 15.43 -16.45 -20.17
CA SER A 112 16.34 -17.55 -19.91
C SER A 112 17.21 -17.28 -18.68
N LEU A 113 17.86 -18.32 -18.19
CA LEU A 113 18.89 -18.25 -17.16
C LEU A 113 20.02 -17.29 -17.57
N ASP A 114 20.47 -17.36 -18.82
CA ASP A 114 21.55 -16.49 -19.32
C ASP A 114 21.17 -15.00 -19.29
N ASP A 115 19.91 -14.67 -19.59
CA ASP A 115 19.42 -13.28 -19.48
C ASP A 115 19.46 -12.79 -18.03
N ILE A 116 19.01 -13.64 -17.08
CA ILE A 116 19.06 -13.33 -15.64
C ILE A 116 20.49 -13.06 -15.21
N ARG A 117 21.40 -14.01 -15.49
CA ARG A 117 22.81 -13.93 -15.13
C ARG A 117 23.48 -12.69 -15.70
N ALA A 118 23.25 -12.41 -16.99
CA ALA A 118 23.81 -11.21 -17.64
C ALA A 118 23.31 -9.90 -17.00
N ARG A 119 22.02 -9.84 -16.63
CA ARG A 119 21.43 -8.66 -16.02
C ARG A 119 21.93 -8.44 -14.59
N VAL A 120 21.99 -9.51 -13.78
CA VAL A 120 22.54 -9.48 -12.41
C VAL A 120 24.02 -9.09 -12.44
N ALA A 121 24.83 -9.72 -13.33
CA ALA A 121 26.25 -9.40 -13.46
C ALA A 121 26.50 -7.96 -13.89
N ARG A 122 25.68 -7.40 -14.78
CA ARG A 122 25.77 -5.98 -15.17
C ARG A 122 25.51 -5.08 -13.97
N HIS A 123 24.42 -5.29 -13.25
CA HIS A 123 24.09 -4.50 -12.07
C HIS A 123 25.16 -4.58 -10.99
N ALA A 124 25.74 -5.75 -10.77
CA ALA A 124 26.82 -5.95 -9.82
C ALA A 124 28.07 -5.09 -10.14
N ARG A 125 28.42 -4.97 -11.43
CA ARG A 125 29.53 -4.11 -11.90
C ARG A 125 29.19 -2.61 -11.80
N GLU A 126 27.94 -2.23 -12.09
CA GLU A 126 27.48 -0.86 -12.01
C GLU A 126 27.33 -0.34 -10.58
N ASN A 127 27.20 -1.24 -9.61
CA ASN A 127 27.02 -0.94 -8.18
C ASN A 127 28.08 -1.65 -7.32
N PRO A 128 29.37 -1.28 -7.42
CA PRO A 128 30.46 -1.97 -6.73
C PRO A 128 30.39 -1.86 -5.20
N ASP A 129 29.78 -0.79 -4.69
CA ASP A 129 29.68 -0.51 -3.24
C ASP A 129 28.47 -1.19 -2.58
N ALA A 130 27.54 -1.74 -3.35
CA ALA A 130 26.40 -2.46 -2.81
C ALA A 130 26.86 -3.69 -2.00
N LYS A 131 26.34 -3.84 -0.80
CA LYS A 131 26.69 -4.97 0.09
C LYS A 131 26.07 -6.28 -0.36
N ARG A 132 24.91 -6.20 -1.02
CA ARG A 132 24.10 -7.30 -1.54
C ARG A 132 23.58 -6.94 -2.92
N ILE A 133 23.33 -7.94 -3.73
CA ILE A 133 22.68 -7.79 -5.04
C ILE A 133 21.30 -8.40 -4.92
N MET A 134 20.29 -7.60 -5.13
CA MET A 134 18.91 -8.03 -5.05
C MET A 134 18.25 -7.91 -6.42
N ALA A 135 17.54 -8.96 -6.85
CA ALA A 135 16.79 -8.99 -8.11
C ALA A 135 15.36 -9.43 -7.84
N SER A 136 14.43 -9.09 -8.72
CA SER A 136 13.03 -9.45 -8.62
C SER A 136 12.42 -9.69 -10.00
N GLY A 137 11.43 -10.58 -10.07
CA GLY A 137 10.73 -10.87 -11.32
C GLY A 137 11.15 -12.17 -11.99
N TRP A 138 11.89 -13.04 -11.30
CA TRP A 138 12.20 -14.38 -11.79
C TRP A 138 10.92 -15.22 -11.94
N MET A 139 10.84 -15.97 -13.03
CA MET A 139 9.78 -16.95 -13.28
C MET A 139 10.39 -18.32 -13.56
N PHE A 140 9.74 -19.40 -13.10
CA PHE A 140 10.17 -20.77 -13.31
C PHE A 140 10.38 -21.12 -14.78
N SER A 141 9.63 -20.48 -15.69
CA SER A 141 9.79 -20.64 -17.14
C SER A 141 11.15 -20.17 -17.67
N MET A 142 11.86 -19.32 -16.93
CA MET A 142 13.22 -18.84 -17.26
C MET A 142 14.29 -19.84 -16.84
N THR A 143 13.96 -20.77 -15.93
CA THR A 143 14.85 -21.81 -15.39
C THR A 143 14.14 -23.15 -15.34
N PRO A 144 13.80 -23.74 -16.50
CA PRO A 144 12.95 -24.95 -16.58
C PRO A 144 13.59 -26.18 -15.91
N ASP A 145 14.90 -26.19 -15.74
CA ASP A 145 15.64 -27.27 -15.07
C ASP A 145 15.75 -27.07 -13.54
N GLY A 146 15.03 -26.04 -13.00
CA GLY A 146 15.07 -25.65 -11.59
C GLY A 146 16.20 -24.67 -11.28
N VAL A 147 16.34 -24.33 -9.99
CA VAL A 147 17.36 -23.40 -9.51
C VAL A 147 18.20 -24.02 -8.39
N HIS A 148 19.45 -23.61 -8.31
CA HIS A 148 20.35 -23.89 -7.19
C HIS A 148 21.40 -22.78 -7.10
N HIS A 149 22.02 -22.62 -5.92
CA HIS A 149 22.99 -21.55 -5.65
C HIS A 149 24.11 -21.45 -6.67
N GLY A 150 24.66 -22.59 -7.14
CA GLY A 150 25.76 -22.64 -8.09
C GLY A 150 25.49 -21.97 -9.44
N LEU A 151 24.22 -21.73 -9.80
CA LEU A 151 23.88 -20.98 -11.02
C LEU A 151 24.13 -19.45 -10.86
N LEU A 152 24.38 -18.97 -9.62
CA LEU A 152 24.64 -17.56 -9.31
C LEU A 152 26.03 -17.34 -8.70
N ASP A 153 26.72 -18.38 -8.20
CA ASP A 153 27.93 -18.25 -7.39
C ASP A 153 29.11 -17.60 -8.13
N ASP A 154 29.21 -17.83 -9.44
CA ASP A 154 30.30 -17.29 -10.28
C ASP A 154 30.02 -15.88 -10.83
N ILE A 155 28.84 -15.31 -10.55
CA ILE A 155 28.46 -13.98 -11.03
C ILE A 155 29.16 -12.89 -10.24
N ASP A 156 29.08 -12.97 -8.91
CA ASP A 156 29.68 -12.02 -7.99
C ASP A 156 29.88 -12.67 -6.61
N PRO A 157 30.96 -12.36 -5.87
CA PRO A 157 31.22 -12.95 -4.55
C PRO A 157 30.27 -12.43 -3.44
N ARG A 158 29.52 -11.36 -3.67
CA ARG A 158 28.55 -10.81 -2.72
C ARG A 158 27.28 -11.66 -2.64
N PRO A 159 26.51 -11.56 -1.54
CA PRO A 159 25.19 -12.17 -1.45
C PRO A 159 24.27 -11.72 -2.60
N ILE A 160 23.69 -12.70 -3.32
CA ILE A 160 22.71 -12.48 -4.40
C ILE A 160 21.40 -13.09 -3.95
N TYR A 161 20.35 -12.27 -3.91
CA TYR A 161 18.97 -12.65 -3.62
C TYR A 161 18.10 -12.37 -4.83
N VAL A 162 17.38 -13.37 -5.33
CA VAL A 162 16.50 -13.24 -6.49
C VAL A 162 15.10 -13.64 -6.09
N ASP A 163 14.17 -12.69 -6.02
CA ASP A 163 12.76 -13.00 -5.76
C ASP A 163 12.06 -13.46 -7.03
N SER A 164 11.16 -14.42 -6.86
CA SER A 164 10.21 -14.76 -7.92
C SER A 164 9.25 -13.59 -8.21
N LYS A 165 8.60 -13.64 -9.37
CA LYS A 165 7.65 -12.61 -9.80
C LYS A 165 6.39 -12.54 -8.92
N ASP A 166 5.98 -13.67 -8.38
CA ASP A 166 4.87 -13.80 -7.44
C ASP A 166 5.27 -13.52 -5.98
N LEU A 167 6.57 -13.34 -5.72
CA LEU A 167 7.18 -13.12 -4.41
C LEU A 167 7.10 -14.32 -3.44
N HIS A 168 6.63 -15.47 -3.89
CA HIS A 168 6.51 -16.68 -3.06
C HIS A 168 7.79 -17.51 -3.00
N HIS A 169 8.79 -17.23 -3.86
CA HIS A 169 10.08 -17.92 -3.87
C HIS A 169 11.24 -16.92 -3.84
N ALA A 170 12.33 -17.33 -3.19
CA ALA A 170 13.62 -16.65 -3.23
C ALA A 170 14.70 -17.65 -3.68
N TRP A 171 15.57 -17.20 -4.60
CA TRP A 171 16.71 -17.96 -5.09
C TRP A 171 18.00 -17.23 -4.74
N LEU A 172 18.88 -17.93 -4.02
CA LEU A 172 20.05 -17.41 -3.35
C LEU A 172 21.34 -18.04 -3.92
N ASN A 173 22.44 -17.25 -3.99
CA ASN A 173 23.77 -17.83 -4.17
C ASN A 173 24.35 -18.35 -2.83
N ALA A 174 25.48 -19.02 -2.84
CA ALA A 174 26.13 -19.56 -1.65
C ALA A 174 26.46 -18.45 -0.62
N ALA A 175 26.87 -17.28 -1.08
CA ALA A 175 27.13 -16.12 -0.22
C ALA A 175 25.86 -15.62 0.49
N ALA A 176 24.70 -15.63 -0.18
CA ALA A 176 23.42 -15.28 0.42
C ALA A 176 22.91 -16.32 1.42
N ILE A 177 23.12 -17.63 1.15
CA ILE A 177 22.83 -18.70 2.11
C ILE A 177 23.62 -18.49 3.39
N ALA A 178 24.92 -18.14 3.28
CA ALA A 178 25.77 -17.85 4.43
C ALA A 178 25.38 -16.54 5.14
N ASP A 179 25.04 -15.48 4.40
CA ASP A 179 24.58 -14.19 4.94
C ASP A 179 23.27 -14.37 5.72
N LEU A 180 22.34 -15.17 5.21
CA LEU A 180 21.06 -15.50 5.84
C LEU A 180 21.21 -16.46 7.02
N GLY A 181 22.25 -17.33 7.00
CA GLY A 181 22.50 -18.35 8.02
C GLY A 181 21.49 -19.51 7.98
N CYS A 182 20.83 -19.77 6.86
CA CYS A 182 19.72 -20.71 6.77
C CYS A 182 20.11 -22.19 6.57
N GLU A 183 21.40 -22.51 6.45
CA GLU A 183 21.88 -23.87 6.14
C GLU A 183 21.33 -24.96 7.09
N GLY A 184 21.35 -24.70 8.38
CA GLY A 184 20.87 -25.67 9.39
C GLY A 184 19.50 -25.34 9.98
N MET A 185 18.77 -24.37 9.45
CA MET A 185 17.45 -24.00 9.96
C MET A 185 16.41 -25.06 9.60
N PRO A 186 15.44 -25.37 10.48
CA PRO A 186 14.28 -26.17 10.11
C PRO A 186 13.39 -25.41 9.13
N ASP A 187 12.59 -26.13 8.36
CA ASP A 187 11.55 -25.51 7.57
C ASP A 187 10.54 -24.81 8.50
N PRO A 188 10.19 -23.54 8.25
CA PRO A 188 9.13 -22.88 9.01
C PRO A 188 7.76 -23.49 8.63
N GLU A 189 6.81 -23.37 9.53
CA GLU A 189 5.44 -23.82 9.26
C GLU A 189 4.87 -23.07 8.04
N GLY A 190 4.36 -23.83 7.06
CA GLY A 190 3.87 -23.27 5.80
C GLY A 190 4.95 -22.81 4.81
N GLY A 191 6.24 -23.10 5.07
CA GLY A 191 7.34 -22.73 4.17
C GLY A 191 8.36 -23.84 3.99
N ARG A 192 9.27 -23.66 3.05
CA ARG A 192 10.28 -24.68 2.73
C ARG A 192 11.64 -24.03 2.43
N ILE A 193 12.69 -24.63 2.99
CA ILE A 193 14.09 -24.44 2.60
C ILE A 193 14.50 -25.67 1.82
N PHE A 194 14.70 -25.54 0.49
CA PHE A 194 15.01 -26.69 -0.36
C PHE A 194 16.42 -27.19 -0.10
N ARG A 195 16.58 -28.52 -0.03
CA ARG A 195 17.84 -29.20 0.25
C ARG A 195 18.09 -30.31 -0.75
N ASP A 196 19.37 -30.56 -1.01
CA ASP A 196 19.82 -31.70 -1.81
C ASP A 196 19.71 -33.02 -1.02
N ASP A 197 20.08 -34.15 -1.66
CA ASP A 197 20.05 -35.49 -1.06
C ASP A 197 21.01 -35.61 0.16
N LYS A 198 21.94 -34.66 0.35
CA LYS A 198 22.87 -34.61 1.49
C LYS A 198 22.37 -33.71 2.62
N GLY A 199 21.24 -33.07 2.41
CA GLY A 199 20.67 -32.12 3.36
C GLY A 199 21.24 -30.70 3.28
N THR A 200 22.06 -30.38 2.24
CA THR A 200 22.62 -29.06 2.00
C THR A 200 21.59 -28.14 1.36
N CYS A 201 21.49 -26.89 1.80
CA CYS A 201 20.59 -25.92 1.21
C CYS A 201 20.91 -25.67 -0.27
N THR A 202 19.92 -25.84 -1.14
CA THR A 202 20.09 -25.63 -2.59
C THR A 202 20.12 -24.15 -2.96
N GLY A 203 19.68 -23.27 -2.07
CA GLY A 203 19.52 -21.83 -2.32
C GLY A 203 18.11 -21.44 -2.74
N GLU A 204 17.19 -22.37 -2.88
CA GLU A 204 15.77 -22.08 -3.09
C GLU A 204 15.02 -22.10 -1.75
N LEU A 205 14.25 -21.04 -1.47
CA LEU A 205 13.34 -20.92 -0.35
C LEU A 205 11.94 -20.58 -0.86
N ALA A 206 10.90 -21.09 -0.21
CA ALA A 206 9.52 -20.89 -0.65
C ALA A 206 8.57 -20.55 0.50
N GLU A 207 7.51 -19.80 0.15
CA GLU A 207 6.37 -19.47 1.00
C GLU A 207 6.78 -18.82 2.32
N ALA A 208 6.33 -19.34 3.46
CA ALA A 208 6.67 -18.78 4.77
C ALA A 208 8.18 -18.64 5.02
N ALA A 209 9.04 -19.40 4.36
CA ALA A 209 10.49 -19.24 4.47
C ALA A 209 10.96 -17.91 3.84
N VAL A 210 10.31 -17.42 2.79
CA VAL A 210 10.58 -16.10 2.21
C VAL A 210 10.13 -15.01 3.18
N PHE A 211 8.89 -15.10 3.65
CA PHE A 211 8.25 -14.03 4.45
C PHE A 211 8.78 -13.95 5.88
N THR A 212 9.19 -15.08 6.47
CA THR A 212 9.60 -15.13 7.89
C THR A 212 11.12 -15.17 8.09
N ILE A 213 11.90 -15.50 7.06
CA ILE A 213 13.36 -15.62 7.15
C ILE A 213 14.04 -14.60 6.23
N VAL A 214 13.77 -14.65 4.90
CA VAL A 214 14.51 -13.83 3.92
C VAL A 214 14.20 -12.34 4.09
N TRP A 215 12.95 -11.95 4.05
CA TRP A 215 12.58 -10.55 4.12
C TRP A 215 12.92 -9.87 5.45
N PRO A 216 12.64 -10.47 6.62
CA PRO A 216 13.07 -9.89 7.89
C PRO A 216 14.60 -9.73 7.99
N HIS A 217 15.36 -10.71 7.49
CA HIS A 217 16.81 -10.60 7.45
C HIS A 217 17.25 -9.40 6.60
N LEU A 218 16.75 -9.31 5.35
CA LEU A 218 17.11 -8.21 4.44
C LEU A 218 16.72 -6.83 5.01
N ALA A 219 15.60 -6.73 5.69
CA ALA A 219 15.21 -5.51 6.39
C ALA A 219 16.19 -5.16 7.53
N ALA A 220 16.57 -6.16 8.33
CA ALA A 220 17.45 -5.98 9.49
C ALA A 220 18.90 -5.62 9.11
N VAL A 221 19.43 -6.19 8.02
CA VAL A 221 20.82 -5.97 7.58
C VAL A 221 21.01 -4.77 6.66
N ALA A 222 19.93 -4.12 6.22
CA ALA A 222 20.01 -2.90 5.43
C ALA A 222 20.66 -1.78 6.24
N SER A 223 21.66 -1.11 5.68
CA SER A 223 22.25 0.07 6.27
C SER A 223 21.25 1.23 6.33
N PHE A 224 21.52 2.23 7.16
CA PHE A 224 20.67 3.43 7.24
C PHE A 224 20.49 4.10 5.87
N GLU A 225 21.60 4.28 5.10
CA GLU A 225 21.55 4.90 3.77
C GLU A 225 20.78 4.05 2.75
N GLU A 226 20.87 2.72 2.81
CA GLU A 226 20.06 1.83 1.96
C GLU A 226 18.57 1.97 2.29
N ARG A 227 18.20 2.07 3.58
CA ARG A 227 16.79 2.32 3.99
C ARG A 227 16.32 3.70 3.52
N VAL A 228 17.17 4.74 3.65
CA VAL A 228 16.86 6.10 3.16
C VAL A 228 16.67 6.10 1.64
N ALA A 229 17.55 5.44 0.90
CA ALA A 229 17.43 5.32 -0.56
C ALA A 229 16.15 4.57 -0.98
N ALA A 230 15.83 3.47 -0.30
CA ALA A 230 14.62 2.69 -0.54
C ALA A 230 13.36 3.53 -0.32
N ILE A 231 13.24 4.21 0.82
CA ILE A 231 12.07 5.05 1.13
C ILE A 231 11.98 6.25 0.17
N SER A 232 13.11 6.86 -0.22
CA SER A 232 13.09 7.92 -1.24
C SER A 232 12.55 7.41 -2.57
N GLY A 233 12.98 6.21 -3.00
CA GLY A 233 12.48 5.55 -4.20
C GLY A 233 10.99 5.20 -4.11
N ALA A 234 10.51 4.78 -2.92
CA ALA A 234 9.08 4.55 -2.69
C ALA A 234 8.27 5.84 -2.90
N VAL A 235 8.70 6.96 -2.33
CA VAL A 235 8.03 8.26 -2.49
C VAL A 235 7.97 8.65 -3.98
N ASP A 236 9.07 8.49 -4.72
CA ASP A 236 9.09 8.83 -6.15
C ASP A 236 8.18 7.92 -6.99
N ALA A 237 8.16 6.60 -6.70
CA ALA A 237 7.26 5.65 -7.35
C ALA A 237 5.79 5.94 -7.05
N TYR A 238 5.48 6.34 -5.81
CA TYR A 238 4.12 6.72 -5.41
C TYR A 238 3.67 8.01 -6.08
N HIS A 239 4.54 9.02 -6.21
CA HIS A 239 4.23 10.21 -6.99
C HIS A 239 3.92 9.86 -8.46
N ALA A 240 4.72 8.99 -9.07
CA ALA A 240 4.48 8.55 -10.45
C ALA A 240 3.17 7.79 -10.63
N ALA A 241 2.68 7.16 -9.58
CA ALA A 241 1.41 6.44 -9.55
C ALA A 241 0.20 7.32 -9.16
N GLY A 242 0.38 8.60 -8.82
CA GLY A 242 -0.72 9.52 -8.48
C GLY A 242 -1.05 9.57 -6.99
N TYR A 243 -0.18 9.03 -6.13
CA TYR A 243 -0.37 9.11 -4.69
C TYR A 243 0.20 10.39 -4.10
N THR A 244 -0.50 10.91 -3.09
CA THR A 244 -0.09 12.04 -2.26
C THR A 244 -0.04 11.68 -0.78
N GLY A 245 -0.45 10.47 -0.43
CA GLY A 245 -0.45 9.97 0.95
C GLY A 245 -0.15 8.48 1.04
N MET A 246 0.45 8.09 2.16
CA MET A 246 0.85 6.74 2.53
C MET A 246 0.40 6.43 3.95
N ILE A 247 -0.28 5.31 4.17
CA ILE A 247 -0.62 4.81 5.50
C ILE A 247 0.20 3.55 5.77
N ASP A 248 1.28 3.71 6.53
CA ASP A 248 2.21 2.62 6.80
C ASP A 248 1.70 1.71 7.93
N MET A 249 1.50 0.44 7.61
CA MET A 249 0.88 -0.57 8.46
C MET A 249 1.88 -1.61 8.95
N ALA A 250 2.95 -1.17 9.59
CA ALA A 250 3.88 -1.93 10.40
C ALA A 250 5.16 -1.13 10.66
N MET A 251 5.00 0.10 11.09
CA MET A 251 6.12 1.00 11.37
C MET A 251 6.94 0.53 12.56
N ASP A 252 8.25 0.56 12.39
CA ASP A 252 9.23 0.35 13.43
C ASP A 252 10.22 1.53 13.54
N ALA A 253 11.12 1.46 14.53
CA ALA A 253 12.08 2.53 14.77
C ALA A 253 13.06 2.73 13.62
N MET A 254 13.49 1.66 12.93
CA MET A 254 14.48 1.74 11.86
C MET A 254 13.89 2.36 10.58
N ALA A 255 12.67 1.96 10.22
CA ALA A 255 11.94 2.52 9.10
C ALA A 255 11.56 3.99 9.38
N TRP A 256 11.11 4.29 10.61
CA TRP A 256 10.74 5.64 11.01
C TRP A 256 11.91 6.63 10.94
N GLU A 257 13.09 6.24 11.45
CA GLU A 257 14.30 7.05 11.37
C GLU A 257 14.66 7.38 9.92
N ALA A 258 14.57 6.40 9.03
CA ALA A 258 14.85 6.59 7.61
C ALA A 258 13.79 7.49 6.92
N ILE A 259 12.49 7.36 7.26
CA ILE A 259 11.43 8.26 6.75
C ILE A 259 11.70 9.70 7.17
N LEU A 260 12.06 9.94 8.43
CA LEU A 260 12.38 11.29 8.92
C LEU A 260 13.57 11.90 8.18
N GLU A 261 14.60 11.12 7.86
CA GLU A 261 15.74 11.58 7.09
C GLU A 261 15.36 11.89 5.62
N VAL A 262 14.57 11.02 4.98
CA VAL A 262 14.04 11.31 3.64
C VAL A 262 13.22 12.61 3.65
N ARG A 263 12.33 12.76 4.64
CA ARG A 263 11.55 13.99 4.83
C ARG A 263 12.46 15.22 4.95
N ARG A 264 13.48 15.16 5.79
CA ARG A 264 14.46 16.24 5.97
C ARG A 264 15.16 16.61 4.66
N ARG A 265 15.71 15.60 3.96
CA ARG A 265 16.43 15.81 2.67
C ARG A 265 15.52 16.39 1.60
N ARG A 266 14.27 15.93 1.51
CA ARG A 266 13.31 16.44 0.52
C ARG A 266 12.84 17.87 0.85
N ILE A 267 12.60 18.20 2.11
CA ILE A 267 12.29 19.57 2.52
C ILE A 267 13.46 20.51 2.19
N GLU A 268 14.69 20.11 2.47
CA GLU A 268 15.88 20.90 2.17
C GLU A 268 16.04 21.13 0.65
N LYS A 269 15.80 20.09 -0.15
CA LYS A 269 15.99 20.15 -1.61
C LYS A 269 14.81 20.81 -2.34
N HIS A 270 13.57 20.54 -1.92
CA HIS A 270 12.36 20.91 -2.66
C HIS A 270 11.43 21.88 -1.90
N GLY A 271 11.75 22.20 -0.64
CA GLY A 271 10.91 23.03 0.22
C GLY A 271 9.65 22.32 0.75
N SER A 272 9.51 21.01 0.51
CA SER A 272 8.39 20.18 0.96
C SER A 272 8.82 18.71 0.99
N PHE A 273 8.21 17.93 1.88
CA PHE A 273 8.36 16.47 1.84
C PHE A 273 7.69 15.88 0.58
N GLY A 274 6.58 16.48 0.16
CA GLY A 274 5.82 16.05 -1.03
C GLY A 274 4.88 14.87 -0.78
N MET A 275 4.81 14.34 0.44
CA MET A 275 4.01 13.18 0.79
C MET A 275 3.42 13.34 2.20
N ARG A 276 2.19 12.85 2.42
CA ARG A 276 1.62 12.73 3.76
C ARG A 276 1.76 11.29 4.23
N VAL A 277 2.36 11.10 5.41
CA VAL A 277 2.58 9.78 6.00
C VAL A 277 1.83 9.68 7.33
N ALA A 278 0.97 8.65 7.44
CA ALA A 278 0.38 8.22 8.69
C ALA A 278 0.95 6.84 9.05
N ALA A 279 1.66 6.74 10.16
CA ALA A 279 2.31 5.51 10.59
C ALA A 279 1.57 4.85 11.76
N TYR A 280 1.46 3.52 11.69
CA TYR A 280 0.92 2.69 12.76
C TYR A 280 2.04 1.82 13.33
N TRP A 281 2.32 2.03 14.62
CA TRP A 281 3.43 1.35 15.29
C TRP A 281 3.12 -0.12 15.50
N LEU A 282 4.00 -1.00 15.03
CA LEU A 282 3.81 -2.45 15.11
C LEU A 282 3.92 -2.94 16.55
N ILE A 283 2.93 -3.69 16.99
CA ILE A 283 2.93 -4.42 18.25
C ILE A 283 2.99 -5.91 17.94
N ILE A 284 4.03 -6.58 18.43
CA ILE A 284 4.26 -8.00 18.18
C ILE A 284 3.98 -8.84 19.44
N PRO A 285 3.60 -10.13 19.29
CA PRO A 285 3.46 -11.03 20.41
C PRO A 285 4.73 -11.09 21.27
N ALA A 286 4.57 -11.09 22.57
CA ALA A 286 5.62 -11.20 23.55
C ALA A 286 5.24 -12.22 24.64
N LYS A 287 6.15 -12.54 25.54
CA LYS A 287 5.92 -13.60 26.54
C LYS A 287 4.97 -13.19 27.66
N THR A 288 4.90 -11.89 27.94
CA THR A 288 4.13 -11.36 29.07
C THR A 288 3.28 -10.15 28.65
N GLU A 289 2.18 -9.92 29.35
CA GLU A 289 1.36 -8.73 29.19
C GLU A 289 2.18 -7.44 29.39
N ALA A 290 3.07 -7.42 30.36
CA ALA A 290 3.93 -6.25 30.61
C ALA A 290 4.80 -5.90 29.40
N GLU A 291 5.32 -6.89 28.69
CA GLU A 291 6.09 -6.68 27.44
C GLU A 291 5.19 -6.18 26.31
N HIS A 292 3.96 -6.69 26.18
CA HIS A 292 2.98 -6.15 25.24
C HIS A 292 2.69 -4.68 25.52
N LEU A 293 2.39 -4.35 26.78
CA LEU A 293 2.04 -2.98 27.18
C LEU A 293 3.23 -2.01 27.06
N ALA A 294 4.47 -2.48 27.24
CA ALA A 294 5.66 -1.67 27.04
C ALA A 294 5.83 -1.25 25.56
N GLN A 295 5.46 -2.10 24.59
CA GLN A 295 5.46 -1.71 23.17
C GLN A 295 4.42 -0.61 22.89
N VAL A 296 3.26 -0.66 23.55
CA VAL A 296 2.23 0.41 23.44
C VAL A 296 2.77 1.71 24.04
N ASP A 297 3.54 1.67 25.15
CA ASP A 297 4.18 2.87 25.71
C ASP A 297 5.15 3.53 24.71
N VAL A 298 5.89 2.73 23.94
CA VAL A 298 6.74 3.25 22.86
C VAL A 298 5.88 3.96 21.80
N ALA A 299 4.79 3.35 21.35
CA ALA A 299 3.88 3.97 20.38
C ALA A 299 3.27 5.28 20.90
N ILE A 300 2.88 5.34 22.17
CA ILE A 300 2.38 6.55 22.85
C ILE A 300 3.45 7.65 22.82
N ALA A 301 4.68 7.33 23.17
CA ALA A 301 5.78 8.30 23.16
C ALA A 301 6.09 8.80 21.75
N MET A 302 6.03 7.91 20.74
CA MET A 302 6.22 8.27 19.33
C MET A 302 5.11 9.17 18.82
N ALA A 303 3.85 8.88 19.12
CA ALA A 303 2.71 9.72 18.72
C ALA A 303 2.72 11.10 19.39
N ALA A 304 3.16 11.17 20.65
CA ALA A 304 3.33 12.44 21.36
C ALA A 304 4.44 13.31 20.71
N LYS A 305 5.50 12.69 20.23
CA LYS A 305 6.63 13.37 19.59
C LYS A 305 6.33 13.77 18.14
N TYR A 306 5.64 12.89 17.40
CA TYR A 306 5.37 13.01 15.96
C TYR A 306 3.86 13.00 15.67
N GLY A 307 3.15 13.93 16.27
CA GLY A 307 1.72 14.12 16.11
C GLY A 307 1.37 15.22 15.09
N LYS A 308 0.08 15.48 14.97
CA LYS A 308 -0.46 16.47 14.02
C LYS A 308 0.14 17.86 14.20
N GLU A 309 0.37 18.27 15.45
CA GLU A 309 0.85 19.63 15.77
C GLU A 309 2.37 19.79 15.54
N THR A 310 3.12 18.70 15.62
CA THR A 310 4.59 18.72 15.53
C THR A 310 5.11 18.36 14.14
N THR A 311 4.48 17.39 13.49
CA THR A 311 4.86 16.88 12.16
C THR A 311 3.61 16.54 11.34
N PRO A 312 2.85 17.56 10.88
CA PRO A 312 1.53 17.36 10.27
C PRO A 312 1.54 16.48 9.02
N ASP A 313 2.63 16.50 8.26
CA ASP A 313 2.84 15.74 7.03
C ASP A 313 3.45 14.34 7.25
N CYS A 314 3.91 14.02 8.48
CA CYS A 314 4.54 12.73 8.78
C CYS A 314 4.34 12.40 10.26
N ARG A 315 3.29 11.63 10.58
CA ARG A 315 2.80 11.46 11.96
C ARG A 315 2.58 10.00 12.33
N VAL A 316 2.78 9.68 13.62
CA VAL A 316 2.37 8.42 14.22
C VAL A 316 0.95 8.59 14.76
N VAL A 317 0.01 7.78 14.25
CA VAL A 317 -1.44 7.95 14.53
C VAL A 317 -2.01 6.82 15.38
N GLY A 318 -1.35 5.67 15.41
CA GLY A 318 -1.91 4.51 16.10
C GLY A 318 -0.95 3.34 16.21
N ILE A 319 -1.53 2.18 16.52
CA ILE A 319 -0.85 0.90 16.60
C ILE A 319 -1.38 -0.07 15.54
N LYS A 320 -0.51 -0.96 15.05
CA LYS A 320 -0.85 -2.11 14.20
C LYS A 320 -0.64 -3.39 14.97
N VAL A 321 -1.62 -4.29 14.90
CA VAL A 321 -1.52 -5.67 15.43
C VAL A 321 -1.89 -6.64 14.33
N VAL A 322 -1.06 -7.68 14.11
CA VAL A 322 -1.35 -8.76 13.15
C VAL A 322 -2.00 -9.90 13.94
N CYS A 323 -3.31 -10.10 13.73
CA CYS A 323 -4.08 -11.03 14.57
C CYS A 323 -4.19 -12.44 14.01
N ASP A 324 -4.02 -12.65 12.69
CA ASP A 324 -3.90 -13.97 12.06
C ASP A 324 -3.00 -13.92 10.82
N GLY A 325 -2.86 -15.04 10.12
CA GLY A 325 -2.13 -15.15 8.87
C GLY A 325 -3.03 -15.03 7.65
N ILE A 326 -2.66 -15.72 6.55
CA ILE A 326 -3.31 -15.64 5.24
C ILE A 326 -3.94 -16.98 4.82
N VAL A 327 -4.93 -16.91 3.92
CA VAL A 327 -5.62 -18.12 3.41
C VAL A 327 -4.68 -19.02 2.63
N ASP A 328 -3.83 -18.47 1.77
CA ASP A 328 -2.95 -19.26 0.88
C ASP A 328 -1.94 -20.12 1.65
N ALA A 329 -1.46 -19.66 2.80
CA ALA A 329 -0.57 -20.42 3.68
C ALA A 329 -1.35 -21.29 4.71
N CYS A 330 -2.67 -21.33 4.66
CA CYS A 330 -3.52 -22.00 5.66
C CYS A 330 -3.28 -21.51 7.10
N THR A 331 -2.98 -20.23 7.29
CA THR A 331 -2.68 -19.61 8.60
C THR A 331 -3.70 -18.56 9.04
N ALA A 332 -4.64 -18.18 8.18
CA ALA A 332 -5.80 -17.39 8.59
C ALA A 332 -6.71 -18.23 9.50
N SER A 333 -7.20 -17.65 10.61
CA SER A 333 -8.03 -18.38 11.57
C SER A 333 -9.50 -18.35 11.13
N LEU A 334 -10.01 -19.52 10.76
CA LEU A 334 -11.34 -19.70 10.18
C LEU A 334 -12.31 -20.35 11.18
N ARG A 335 -13.60 -20.09 11.04
CA ARG A 335 -14.66 -20.76 11.85
C ARG A 335 -14.75 -22.24 11.55
N GLU A 336 -14.46 -22.65 10.32
CA GLU A 336 -14.38 -24.03 9.90
C GLU A 336 -12.94 -24.38 9.47
N PRO A 337 -12.41 -25.57 9.77
CA PRO A 337 -11.07 -25.97 9.34
C PRO A 337 -10.86 -25.87 7.82
N TYR A 338 -9.62 -25.74 7.39
CA TYR A 338 -9.25 -25.78 5.97
C TYR A 338 -9.69 -27.08 5.31
N THR A 339 -10.28 -26.97 4.12
CA THR A 339 -10.76 -28.15 3.36
C THR A 339 -9.60 -28.97 2.81
N SER A 340 -8.47 -28.33 2.49
CA SER A 340 -7.33 -28.99 1.84
C SER A 340 -6.55 -29.94 2.74
N ASN A 341 -6.40 -29.60 4.03
CA ASN A 341 -5.49 -30.31 4.95
C ASN A 341 -6.07 -30.45 6.38
N ALA A 342 -7.33 -30.03 6.58
CA ALA A 342 -7.99 -29.99 7.89
C ALA A 342 -7.26 -29.14 8.94
N ALA A 343 -6.36 -28.22 8.54
CA ALA A 343 -5.74 -27.29 9.45
C ALA A 343 -6.79 -26.38 10.10
N ASP A 344 -6.62 -26.10 11.38
CA ASP A 344 -7.48 -25.24 12.19
C ASP A 344 -6.61 -24.29 13.05
N PRO A 345 -5.90 -23.34 12.42
CA PRO A 345 -5.00 -22.46 13.15
C PRO A 345 -5.79 -21.52 14.05
N ALA A 346 -5.28 -21.33 15.27
CA ALA A 346 -5.77 -20.28 16.15
C ALA A 346 -5.29 -18.90 15.64
N SER A 347 -5.95 -17.84 16.07
CA SER A 347 -5.43 -16.48 15.91
C SER A 347 -4.08 -16.34 16.61
N ILE A 348 -3.19 -15.48 16.08
CA ILE A 348 -1.85 -15.21 16.62
C ILE A 348 -1.95 -14.63 18.05
N TRP A 349 -2.99 -13.83 18.29
CA TRP A 349 -3.32 -13.27 19.59
C TRP A 349 -4.58 -13.91 20.13
N SER A 350 -4.57 -14.30 21.40
CA SER A 350 -5.82 -14.59 22.09
C SER A 350 -6.53 -13.28 22.46
N ARG A 351 -7.82 -13.35 22.74
CA ARG A 351 -8.60 -12.19 23.19
C ARG A 351 -8.01 -11.60 24.48
N GLU A 352 -7.63 -12.47 25.44
CA GLU A 352 -7.05 -12.05 26.72
C GLU A 352 -5.73 -11.29 26.57
N GLN A 353 -4.96 -11.60 25.52
CA GLN A 353 -3.72 -10.88 25.21
C GLN A 353 -3.99 -9.56 24.50
N LEU A 354 -5.01 -9.52 23.62
CA LEU A 354 -5.33 -8.37 22.79
C LEU A 354 -6.10 -7.28 23.55
N ASP A 355 -7.03 -7.67 24.44
CA ASP A 355 -7.87 -6.75 25.21
C ASP A 355 -7.06 -5.66 25.95
N PRO A 356 -6.00 -5.96 26.75
CA PRO A 356 -5.24 -4.93 27.46
C PRO A 356 -4.43 -4.03 26.53
N VAL A 357 -3.95 -4.54 25.39
CA VAL A 357 -3.21 -3.78 24.38
C VAL A 357 -4.12 -2.72 23.73
N VAL A 358 -5.30 -3.15 23.29
CA VAL A 358 -6.28 -2.26 22.64
C VAL A 358 -6.84 -1.25 23.63
N ALA A 359 -7.20 -1.68 24.86
CA ALA A 359 -7.69 -0.80 25.91
C ALA A 359 -6.67 0.30 26.26
N LYS A 360 -5.38 -0.05 26.36
CA LYS A 360 -4.31 0.92 26.65
C LYS A 360 -4.11 1.91 25.50
N ALA A 361 -4.13 1.43 24.25
CA ALA A 361 -3.99 2.28 23.08
C ALA A 361 -5.15 3.28 22.99
N ASP A 362 -6.41 2.81 23.13
CA ASP A 362 -7.59 3.67 23.11
C ASP A 362 -7.55 4.72 24.22
N ALA A 363 -7.22 4.32 25.47
CA ALA A 363 -7.10 5.24 26.60
C ALA A 363 -6.06 6.35 26.35
N ALA A 364 -5.01 6.05 25.59
CA ALA A 364 -3.97 7.01 25.17
C ALA A 364 -4.33 7.81 23.92
N ASN A 365 -5.54 7.70 23.38
CA ASN A 365 -5.99 8.32 22.13
C ASN A 365 -5.20 7.85 20.88
N LEU A 366 -4.66 6.64 20.90
CA LEU A 366 -4.10 5.99 19.72
C LEU A 366 -5.19 5.20 19.00
N GLN A 367 -5.23 5.35 17.68
CA GLN A 367 -6.07 4.52 16.84
C GLN A 367 -5.53 3.08 16.80
N VAL A 368 -6.41 2.10 16.68
CA VAL A 368 -6.01 0.71 16.49
C VAL A 368 -6.29 0.26 15.07
N ALA A 369 -5.34 -0.46 14.47
CA ALA A 369 -5.46 -1.13 13.18
C ALA A 369 -5.17 -2.62 13.39
N LEU A 370 -6.21 -3.44 13.28
CA LEU A 370 -6.16 -4.88 13.56
C LEU A 370 -6.25 -5.66 12.25
N HIS A 371 -5.20 -6.42 11.90
CA HIS A 371 -5.22 -7.31 10.77
C HIS A 371 -6.11 -8.51 11.07
N ALA A 372 -7.08 -8.78 10.24
CA ALA A 372 -7.94 -9.94 10.35
C ALA A 372 -8.43 -10.40 8.97
N ILE A 373 -7.98 -11.58 8.55
CA ILE A 373 -8.32 -12.19 7.26
C ILE A 373 -9.39 -13.27 7.44
N GLY A 374 -9.19 -14.18 8.40
CA GLY A 374 -10.13 -15.26 8.68
C GLY A 374 -11.35 -14.79 9.47
N ASP A 375 -12.51 -15.35 9.14
CA ASP A 375 -13.81 -14.97 9.72
C ASP A 375 -13.90 -15.21 11.24
N ARG A 376 -13.14 -16.15 11.81
CA ARG A 376 -13.01 -16.31 13.28
C ARG A 376 -12.23 -15.15 13.89
N THR A 377 -11.13 -14.73 13.26
CA THR A 377 -10.35 -13.59 13.74
C THR A 377 -11.11 -12.28 13.57
N VAL A 378 -11.85 -12.11 12.47
CA VAL A 378 -12.70 -10.92 12.26
C VAL A 378 -13.73 -10.79 13.39
N GLU A 379 -14.42 -11.88 13.76
CA GLU A 379 -15.35 -11.87 14.91
C GLU A 379 -14.66 -11.45 16.20
N MET A 380 -13.51 -12.06 16.51
CA MET A 380 -12.75 -11.76 17.72
C MET A 380 -12.30 -10.29 17.79
N VAL A 381 -11.74 -9.74 16.69
CA VAL A 381 -11.28 -8.33 16.72
C VAL A 381 -12.45 -7.36 16.80
N LEU A 382 -13.60 -7.68 16.22
CA LEU A 382 -14.81 -6.87 16.39
C LEU A 382 -15.32 -6.90 17.83
N ASP A 383 -15.24 -8.05 18.53
CA ASP A 383 -15.55 -8.14 19.96
C ASP A 383 -14.64 -7.27 20.82
N VAL A 384 -13.33 -7.28 20.52
CA VAL A 384 -12.33 -6.44 21.21
C VAL A 384 -12.60 -4.95 20.95
N ILE A 385 -12.87 -4.57 19.70
CA ILE A 385 -13.21 -3.19 19.33
C ILE A 385 -14.48 -2.73 20.05
N GLU A 386 -15.52 -3.55 20.05
CA GLU A 386 -16.81 -3.24 20.71
C GLU A 386 -16.64 -3.06 22.23
N ALA A 387 -15.73 -3.81 22.84
CA ALA A 387 -15.46 -3.73 24.28
C ALA A 387 -14.61 -2.52 24.69
N HIS A 388 -13.66 -2.11 23.86
CA HIS A 388 -12.58 -1.21 24.30
C HIS A 388 -12.41 0.06 23.48
N CYS A 389 -12.90 0.12 22.20
CA CYS A 389 -12.61 1.25 21.34
C CYS A 389 -13.74 2.28 21.32
N ARG A 390 -13.36 3.54 21.41
CA ARG A 390 -14.26 4.67 21.17
C ARG A 390 -14.45 4.88 19.66
N PRO A 391 -15.68 4.97 19.14
CA PRO A 391 -15.91 5.22 17.71
C PRO A 391 -15.23 6.51 17.19
N SER A 392 -15.03 7.52 18.06
CA SER A 392 -14.33 8.76 17.71
C SER A 392 -12.87 8.57 17.33
N LEU A 393 -12.24 7.46 17.74
CA LEU A 393 -10.89 7.08 17.34
C LEU A 393 -10.86 6.27 16.03
N ARG A 394 -12.03 6.03 15.40
CA ARG A 394 -12.15 5.43 14.07
C ARG A 394 -11.37 4.11 13.95
N PRO A 395 -11.60 3.10 14.84
CA PRO A 395 -10.83 1.86 14.80
C PRO A 395 -10.90 1.24 13.41
N ARG A 396 -9.83 0.51 13.01
CA ARG A 396 -9.70 -0.07 11.69
C ARG A 396 -9.53 -1.58 11.78
N VAL A 397 -10.14 -2.30 10.85
CA VAL A 397 -9.80 -3.71 10.58
C VAL A 397 -9.24 -3.79 9.15
N GLU A 398 -8.07 -4.39 9.05
CA GLU A 398 -7.32 -4.52 7.81
C GLU A 398 -7.66 -5.86 7.15
N HIS A 399 -7.74 -5.86 5.81
CA HIS A 399 -7.98 -6.98 4.91
C HIS A 399 -9.44 -7.42 4.83
N LEU A 400 -10.05 -7.98 5.89
CA LEU A 400 -11.47 -8.41 5.89
C LEU A 400 -11.78 -9.35 4.70
N GLU A 401 -10.90 -10.32 4.43
CA GLU A 401 -11.03 -11.15 3.22
C GLU A 401 -12.17 -12.15 3.33
N LEU A 402 -12.38 -12.73 4.52
CA LEU A 402 -13.52 -13.59 4.83
C LEU A 402 -14.32 -13.00 5.99
N THR A 403 -15.61 -12.73 5.75
CA THR A 403 -16.51 -12.13 6.73
C THR A 403 -17.89 -12.76 6.63
N THR A 404 -18.62 -12.78 7.74
CA THR A 404 -20.05 -13.08 7.72
C THR A 404 -20.88 -11.81 7.46
N GLU A 405 -22.15 -11.97 7.09
CA GLU A 405 -23.10 -10.85 6.98
C GLU A 405 -23.26 -10.11 8.32
N ALA A 406 -23.21 -10.86 9.44
CA ALA A 406 -23.29 -10.28 10.77
C ALA A 406 -22.07 -9.40 11.10
N ASP A 407 -20.86 -9.83 10.69
CA ASP A 407 -19.64 -9.06 10.89
C ASP A 407 -19.64 -7.80 10.02
N ALA A 408 -20.11 -7.89 8.77
CA ALA A 408 -20.28 -6.73 7.90
C ALA A 408 -21.24 -5.69 8.51
N ALA A 409 -22.37 -6.13 9.05
CA ALA A 409 -23.31 -5.24 9.75
C ALA A 409 -22.70 -4.61 11.01
N ARG A 410 -21.85 -5.36 11.75
CA ARG A 410 -21.13 -4.85 12.95
C ARG A 410 -20.13 -3.76 12.59
N LEU A 411 -19.40 -3.88 11.47
CA LEU A 411 -18.45 -2.85 11.03
C LEU A 411 -19.15 -1.47 10.94
N GLY A 412 -20.30 -1.40 10.26
CA GLY A 412 -21.07 -0.16 10.15
C GLY A 412 -21.60 0.33 11.50
N ARG A 413 -22.22 -0.56 12.28
CA ARG A 413 -22.79 -0.22 13.60
C ARG A 413 -21.74 0.33 14.57
N LEU A 414 -20.51 -0.20 14.55
CA LEU A 414 -19.42 0.20 15.42
C LEU A 414 -18.60 1.37 14.86
N GLY A 415 -18.86 1.81 13.62
CA GLY A 415 -18.09 2.86 12.94
C GLY A 415 -16.65 2.44 12.65
N VAL A 416 -16.43 1.14 12.45
CA VAL A 416 -15.12 0.57 12.13
C VAL A 416 -14.77 0.83 10.69
N THR A 417 -13.59 1.37 10.43
CA THR A 417 -13.08 1.51 9.05
C THR A 417 -12.74 0.13 8.48
N ALA A 418 -13.39 -0.25 7.39
CA ALA A 418 -13.02 -1.39 6.58
C ALA A 418 -11.86 -0.98 5.65
N SER A 419 -10.64 -1.35 6.02
CA SER A 419 -9.44 -1.10 5.23
C SER A 419 -9.14 -2.31 4.36
N VAL A 420 -9.38 -2.17 3.06
CA VAL A 420 -9.39 -3.29 2.13
C VAL A 420 -8.43 -3.10 0.97
N GLN A 421 -7.94 -4.20 0.42
CA GLN A 421 -7.00 -4.23 -0.69
C GLN A 421 -7.66 -4.93 -1.88
N PRO A 422 -8.32 -4.19 -2.78
CA PRO A 422 -8.99 -4.80 -3.92
C PRO A 422 -8.10 -5.69 -4.78
N VAL A 423 -6.82 -5.36 -4.92
CA VAL A 423 -5.82 -6.18 -5.64
C VAL A 423 -5.64 -7.58 -5.04
N HIS A 424 -6.00 -7.82 -3.76
CA HIS A 424 -6.03 -9.15 -3.14
C HIS A 424 -7.23 -9.98 -3.62
N SER A 425 -8.27 -9.34 -4.11
CA SER A 425 -9.43 -10.03 -4.70
C SER A 425 -9.27 -10.30 -6.21
N ASP A 426 -8.06 -10.12 -6.76
CA ASP A 426 -7.77 -10.43 -8.16
C ASP A 426 -7.92 -11.94 -8.40
N PRO A 427 -8.81 -12.40 -9.31
CA PRO A 427 -9.06 -13.83 -9.50
C PRO A 427 -7.84 -14.62 -9.94
N ALA A 428 -6.82 -13.99 -10.52
CA ALA A 428 -5.59 -14.68 -10.92
C ALA A 428 -4.81 -15.24 -9.72
N ILE A 429 -4.92 -14.64 -8.54
CA ILE A 429 -4.24 -15.12 -7.33
C ILE A 429 -5.12 -16.00 -6.43
N LEU A 430 -6.42 -16.08 -6.69
CA LEU A 430 -7.37 -16.85 -5.87
C LEU A 430 -7.63 -18.28 -6.37
N ARG A 431 -6.87 -18.76 -7.35
CA ARG A 431 -7.08 -20.07 -7.98
C ARG A 431 -7.01 -21.26 -7.01
N ALA A 432 -6.22 -21.15 -5.96
CA ALA A 432 -6.08 -22.19 -4.94
C ALA A 432 -7.25 -22.19 -3.92
N TRP A 433 -7.93 -21.08 -3.73
CA TRP A 433 -8.92 -20.89 -2.67
C TRP A 433 -10.06 -21.91 -2.66
N PRO A 434 -10.68 -22.29 -3.79
CA PRO A 434 -11.72 -23.33 -3.80
C PRO A 434 -11.25 -24.67 -3.23
N LYS A 435 -9.95 -25.00 -3.38
CA LYS A 435 -9.34 -26.21 -2.80
C LYS A 435 -9.00 -26.00 -1.33
N LEU A 436 -8.50 -24.80 -0.97
CA LEU A 436 -8.05 -24.50 0.39
C LEU A 436 -9.21 -24.41 1.37
N ILE A 437 -10.25 -23.62 1.04
CA ILE A 437 -11.34 -23.30 1.95
C ILE A 437 -12.71 -23.82 1.49
N GLY A 438 -12.79 -24.44 0.30
CA GLY A 438 -14.05 -24.90 -0.31
C GLY A 438 -14.82 -23.80 -1.04
N PRO A 439 -15.56 -24.16 -2.12
CA PRO A 439 -16.29 -23.19 -2.95
C PRO A 439 -17.36 -22.39 -2.19
N HIS A 440 -17.96 -22.96 -1.15
CA HIS A 440 -19.01 -22.31 -0.37
C HIS A 440 -18.51 -21.08 0.38
N ARG A 441 -17.28 -21.11 0.92
CA ARG A 441 -16.66 -19.96 1.60
C ARG A 441 -16.13 -18.91 0.61
N CYS A 442 -15.65 -19.34 -0.56
CA CYS A 442 -15.20 -18.41 -1.60
C CYS A 442 -16.29 -17.41 -2.00
N GLY A 443 -17.57 -17.80 -1.96
CA GLY A 443 -18.69 -16.93 -2.29
C GLY A 443 -18.93 -15.76 -1.33
N ARG A 444 -18.25 -15.75 -0.17
CA ARG A 444 -18.30 -14.66 0.82
C ARG A 444 -17.05 -13.78 0.82
N ALA A 445 -16.03 -14.15 0.06
CA ALA A 445 -14.76 -13.45 0.08
C ALA A 445 -14.87 -12.01 -0.45
N PHE A 446 -14.21 -11.08 0.24
CA PHE A 446 -14.05 -9.68 -0.17
C PHE A 446 -15.38 -8.92 -0.37
N ALA A 447 -16.20 -8.86 0.66
CA ALA A 447 -17.57 -8.35 0.62
C ALA A 447 -17.69 -6.80 0.65
N TYR A 448 -16.92 -6.09 -0.16
CA TYR A 448 -16.71 -4.64 -0.08
C TYR A 448 -17.99 -3.80 -0.16
N SER A 449 -18.90 -4.10 -1.11
CA SER A 449 -20.16 -3.36 -1.22
C SER A 449 -21.10 -3.60 -0.04
N GLU A 450 -20.99 -4.76 0.61
CA GLU A 450 -21.76 -5.08 1.81
C GLU A 450 -21.27 -4.25 3.02
N PHE A 451 -19.95 -4.07 3.18
CA PHE A 451 -19.39 -3.18 4.20
C PHE A 451 -19.89 -1.74 4.02
N ALA A 452 -19.85 -1.26 2.77
CA ALA A 452 -20.35 0.07 2.43
C ALA A 452 -21.86 0.21 2.71
N ALA A 453 -22.67 -0.78 2.29
CA ALA A 453 -24.11 -0.79 2.54
C ALA A 453 -24.46 -0.85 4.03
N ALA A 454 -23.61 -1.47 4.85
CA ALA A 454 -23.73 -1.44 6.30
C ALA A 454 -23.32 -0.09 6.92
N GLY A 455 -22.79 0.87 6.14
CA GLY A 455 -22.36 2.19 6.61
C GLY A 455 -20.93 2.22 7.16
N ALA A 456 -20.13 1.17 6.94
CA ALA A 456 -18.71 1.18 7.33
C ALA A 456 -17.92 2.14 6.44
N PRO A 457 -17.09 3.03 6.99
CA PRO A 457 -16.13 3.80 6.19
C PRO A 457 -15.18 2.85 5.45
N LEU A 458 -14.98 3.07 4.15
CA LEU A 458 -14.05 2.29 3.33
C LEU A 458 -12.75 3.05 3.13
N ALA A 459 -11.61 2.37 3.29
CA ALA A 459 -10.29 2.84 2.87
C ALA A 459 -9.67 1.81 1.93
N LEU A 460 -9.23 2.23 0.74
CA LEU A 460 -8.54 1.35 -0.19
C LEU A 460 -7.03 1.47 -0.03
N GLY A 461 -6.36 0.34 0.08
CA GLY A 461 -4.91 0.22 0.11
C GLY A 461 -4.39 -0.80 -0.88
N SER A 462 -3.07 -0.87 -1.06
CA SER A 462 -2.42 -1.85 -1.93
C SER A 462 -1.83 -3.03 -1.16
N ASP A 463 -1.43 -2.81 0.08
CA ASP A 463 -0.58 -3.71 0.86
C ASP A 463 0.78 -3.97 0.17
N ALA A 464 1.28 -2.96 -0.55
CA ALA A 464 2.57 -3.09 -1.22
C ALA A 464 3.70 -3.35 -0.22
N PRO A 465 4.61 -4.31 -0.51
CA PRO A 465 4.86 -4.95 -1.81
C PRO A 465 4.15 -6.29 -2.04
N THR A 466 3.27 -6.76 -1.16
CA THR A 466 2.55 -8.04 -1.33
C THR A 466 1.67 -8.02 -2.59
N ALA A 467 1.24 -6.82 -3.01
CA ALA A 467 0.56 -6.58 -4.27
C ALA A 467 1.07 -5.29 -4.94
N PRO A 468 0.79 -5.09 -6.25
CA PRO A 468 1.18 -3.87 -6.96
C PRO A 468 0.56 -2.61 -6.34
N ASN A 469 1.37 -1.55 -6.18
CA ASN A 469 0.96 -0.26 -5.65
C ASN A 469 0.23 0.64 -6.66
N HIS A 470 -0.31 0.10 -7.76
CA HIS A 470 -0.89 0.92 -8.82
C HIS A 470 -2.37 1.23 -8.55
N PRO A 471 -2.76 2.50 -8.24
CA PRO A 471 -4.11 2.82 -7.78
C PRO A 471 -5.17 2.52 -8.85
N LEU A 472 -4.88 2.74 -10.16
CA LEU A 472 -5.83 2.46 -11.23
C LEU A 472 -6.13 0.97 -11.38
N GLN A 473 -5.15 0.08 -11.15
CA GLN A 473 -5.36 -1.36 -11.11
C GLN A 473 -6.20 -1.76 -9.89
N ASN A 474 -5.92 -1.14 -8.74
CA ASN A 474 -6.69 -1.37 -7.53
C ASN A 474 -8.16 -0.95 -7.71
N LEU A 475 -8.40 0.22 -8.30
CA LEU A 475 -9.74 0.69 -8.68
C LEU A 475 -10.42 -0.23 -9.71
N TYR A 476 -9.66 -0.74 -10.69
CA TYR A 476 -10.16 -1.70 -11.68
C TYR A 476 -10.70 -2.97 -11.01
N VAL A 477 -9.89 -3.60 -10.14
CA VAL A 477 -10.33 -4.81 -9.44
C VAL A 477 -11.51 -4.51 -8.51
N ALA A 478 -11.50 -3.38 -7.79
CA ALA A 478 -12.60 -2.97 -6.91
C ALA A 478 -13.94 -2.86 -7.65
N THR A 479 -13.91 -2.38 -8.90
CA THR A 479 -15.12 -2.00 -9.65
C THR A 479 -15.57 -3.06 -10.65
N THR A 480 -14.66 -3.88 -11.16
CA THR A 480 -14.96 -4.95 -12.14
C THR A 480 -14.93 -6.34 -11.55
N ARG A 481 -14.17 -6.55 -10.47
CA ARG A 481 -13.87 -7.85 -9.86
C ARG A 481 -13.15 -8.80 -10.83
N ARG A 482 -12.54 -8.26 -11.89
CA ARG A 482 -11.73 -8.95 -12.89
C ARG A 482 -10.24 -8.80 -12.59
N SER A 483 -9.43 -9.66 -13.22
CA SER A 483 -7.98 -9.61 -13.04
C SER A 483 -7.36 -8.39 -13.72
N ALA A 484 -6.59 -7.62 -12.93
CA ALA A 484 -5.68 -6.61 -13.46
C ALA A 484 -4.31 -7.20 -13.82
N ARG A 485 -3.95 -8.36 -13.26
CA ARG A 485 -2.71 -9.08 -13.52
C ARG A 485 -2.75 -9.85 -14.84
N GLU A 486 -3.90 -10.46 -15.12
CA GLU A 486 -4.18 -11.25 -16.34
C GLU A 486 -5.48 -10.73 -16.97
N PRO A 487 -5.45 -9.60 -17.70
CA PRO A 487 -6.67 -8.96 -18.21
C PRO A 487 -7.51 -9.82 -19.18
N GLU A 488 -6.89 -10.83 -19.78
CA GLU A 488 -7.55 -11.81 -20.66
C GLU A 488 -8.33 -12.88 -19.88
N LEU A 489 -8.09 -13.03 -18.59
CA LEU A 489 -8.82 -13.97 -17.72
C LEU A 489 -10.30 -13.55 -17.62
N GLN A 490 -11.20 -14.50 -17.88
CA GLN A 490 -12.64 -14.22 -17.83
C GLN A 490 -13.26 -14.42 -16.44
N ASP A 491 -12.51 -15.02 -15.51
CA ASP A 491 -12.96 -15.27 -14.15
C ASP A 491 -13.19 -13.96 -13.41
N THR A 492 -14.12 -13.97 -12.48
CA THR A 492 -14.44 -12.84 -11.60
C THR A 492 -14.52 -13.32 -10.16
N CYS A 493 -14.08 -12.47 -9.22
CA CYS A 493 -14.22 -12.73 -7.80
C CYS A 493 -15.44 -12.02 -7.25
N ASN A 494 -16.53 -12.78 -6.96
CA ASN A 494 -17.75 -12.26 -6.33
C ASN A 494 -18.24 -10.90 -6.89
N PRO A 495 -18.65 -10.83 -8.16
CA PRO A 495 -18.97 -9.56 -8.84
C PRO A 495 -20.13 -8.79 -8.20
N HIS A 496 -20.95 -9.44 -7.35
CA HIS A 496 -22.00 -8.78 -6.58
C HIS A 496 -21.46 -7.90 -5.44
N PHE A 497 -20.21 -8.10 -5.03
CA PHE A 497 -19.51 -7.26 -4.03
C PHE A 497 -18.67 -6.13 -4.63
N ARG A 498 -18.80 -5.85 -5.92
CA ARG A 498 -18.09 -4.74 -6.57
C ARG A 498 -18.53 -3.38 -6.02
N LEU A 499 -17.61 -2.43 -6.05
CA LEU A 499 -17.90 -1.02 -5.77
C LEU A 499 -18.26 -0.26 -7.07
N GLY A 500 -19.00 0.83 -6.93
CA GLY A 500 -19.13 1.81 -8.01
C GLY A 500 -17.82 2.62 -8.16
N LEU A 501 -17.54 3.13 -9.39
CA LEU A 501 -16.28 3.86 -9.63
C LEU A 501 -16.17 5.13 -8.78
N CYS A 502 -17.24 5.90 -8.63
CA CYS A 502 -17.25 7.08 -7.75
C CYS A 502 -16.94 6.70 -6.29
N GLN A 503 -17.53 5.61 -5.80
CA GLN A 503 -17.29 5.10 -4.46
C GLN A 503 -15.86 4.61 -4.27
N ALA A 504 -15.31 3.88 -5.24
CA ALA A 504 -13.92 3.39 -5.20
C ALA A 504 -12.90 4.54 -5.22
N VAL A 505 -13.09 5.55 -6.09
CA VAL A 505 -12.24 6.74 -6.11
C VAL A 505 -12.34 7.52 -4.79
N SER A 506 -13.55 7.67 -4.25
CA SER A 506 -13.75 8.32 -2.94
C SER A 506 -13.10 7.54 -1.80
N ALA A 507 -13.14 6.19 -1.83
CA ALA A 507 -12.50 5.35 -0.82
C ALA A 507 -10.95 5.39 -0.91
N ALA A 508 -10.37 5.58 -2.12
CA ALA A 508 -8.93 5.76 -2.33
C ALA A 508 -8.44 7.19 -1.98
N GLY A 509 -9.33 8.17 -1.84
CA GLY A 509 -9.03 9.53 -1.43
C GLY A 509 -9.63 9.86 -0.06
N ALA A 510 -10.89 10.30 -0.05
CA ALA A 510 -11.60 10.76 1.15
C ALA A 510 -11.69 9.68 2.25
N GLY A 511 -11.97 8.43 1.87
CA GLY A 511 -12.07 7.32 2.81
C GLY A 511 -10.75 6.98 3.46
N ALA A 512 -9.68 6.91 2.66
CA ALA A 512 -8.32 6.71 3.19
C ALA A 512 -7.89 7.90 4.07
N ALA A 513 -8.19 9.15 3.67
CA ALA A 513 -7.94 10.33 4.51
C ALA A 513 -8.71 10.27 5.83
N TYR A 514 -10.00 9.90 5.80
CA TYR A 514 -10.81 9.72 6.99
C TYR A 514 -10.20 8.68 7.93
N SER A 515 -9.74 7.57 7.37
CA SER A 515 -9.21 6.43 8.13
C SER A 515 -7.95 6.75 8.95
N CYS A 516 -7.29 7.89 8.70
CA CYS A 516 -6.07 8.31 9.40
C CYS A 516 -6.12 9.79 9.86
N PHE A 517 -7.33 10.37 10.02
CA PHE A 517 -7.57 11.75 10.50
C PHE A 517 -6.95 12.85 9.61
N MET A 518 -6.90 12.62 8.30
CA MET A 518 -6.47 13.62 7.31
C MET A 518 -7.63 14.21 6.51
N ASP A 519 -8.86 13.81 6.77
CA ASP A 519 -10.08 14.19 6.04
C ASP A 519 -10.47 15.67 6.14
N GLY A 520 -9.91 16.39 7.11
CA GLY A 520 -10.02 17.88 7.19
C GLY A 520 -8.94 18.62 6.38
N GLU A 521 -8.01 17.89 5.76
CA GLU A 521 -6.85 18.45 5.06
C GLU A 521 -6.81 18.07 3.59
N THR A 522 -7.07 16.78 3.26
CA THR A 522 -6.89 16.21 1.93
C THR A 522 -7.91 15.12 1.61
N GLY A 523 -7.78 14.46 0.45
CA GLY A 523 -8.61 13.34 0.00
C GLY A 523 -9.85 13.75 -0.79
N ARG A 524 -10.16 15.06 -0.89
CA ARG A 524 -11.25 15.61 -1.71
C ARG A 524 -10.79 16.88 -2.41
N LEU A 525 -11.48 17.23 -3.52
CA LEU A 525 -11.20 18.45 -4.27
C LEU A 525 -12.22 19.54 -3.95
N ASP A 526 -12.45 19.75 -2.64
CA ASP A 526 -13.39 20.76 -2.13
C ASP A 526 -12.65 22.05 -1.76
N VAL A 527 -13.38 23.17 -1.76
CA VAL A 527 -12.85 24.46 -1.29
C VAL A 527 -12.40 24.34 0.16
N GLY A 528 -11.21 24.83 0.44
CA GLY A 528 -10.55 24.77 1.74
C GLY A 528 -9.60 23.59 1.93
N MET A 529 -9.66 22.56 1.08
CA MET A 529 -8.75 21.43 1.10
C MET A 529 -7.40 21.78 0.47
N LYS A 530 -6.37 21.04 0.87
CA LYS A 530 -5.07 21.06 0.21
C LYS A 530 -5.19 20.59 -1.23
N ALA A 531 -4.47 21.25 -2.11
CA ALA A 531 -4.47 20.92 -3.53
C ALA A 531 -3.56 19.70 -3.80
N ASP A 532 -4.02 18.54 -3.32
CA ASP A 532 -3.43 17.23 -3.52
C ASP A 532 -4.28 16.50 -4.56
N PHE A 533 -3.77 16.32 -5.79
CA PHE A 533 -4.54 15.73 -6.88
C PHE A 533 -3.67 15.07 -7.95
N ALA A 534 -4.30 14.20 -8.73
CA ALA A 534 -3.70 13.61 -9.92
C ALA A 534 -4.48 14.02 -11.18
N VAL A 535 -3.76 14.36 -12.24
CA VAL A 535 -4.31 14.54 -13.60
C VAL A 535 -4.16 13.23 -14.33
N VAL A 536 -5.29 12.68 -14.78
CA VAL A 536 -5.36 11.34 -15.35
C VAL A 536 -5.93 11.39 -16.77
N ASP A 537 -5.25 10.73 -17.68
CA ASP A 537 -5.78 10.47 -19.02
C ASP A 537 -6.61 9.19 -18.94
N MET A 538 -7.92 9.34 -18.80
CA MET A 538 -8.85 8.24 -18.62
C MET A 538 -10.25 8.55 -19.13
N GLU A 539 -10.95 7.53 -19.59
CA GLU A 539 -12.40 7.52 -19.65
C GLU A 539 -12.98 7.10 -18.30
N TRP A 540 -14.07 7.74 -17.87
CA TRP A 540 -14.73 7.41 -16.61
C TRP A 540 -15.58 6.14 -16.75
N ALA A 541 -14.91 5.01 -16.93
CA ALA A 541 -15.49 3.69 -17.07
C ALA A 541 -14.58 2.65 -16.41
N PRO A 542 -15.12 1.75 -15.56
CA PRO A 542 -14.31 0.73 -14.87
C PRO A 542 -13.41 -0.07 -15.79
N GLU A 543 -13.93 -0.49 -16.93
CA GLU A 543 -13.22 -1.35 -17.90
C GLU A 543 -12.04 -0.64 -18.60
N GLN A 544 -12.00 0.69 -18.56
CA GLN A 544 -10.96 1.50 -19.19
C GLN A 544 -9.80 1.83 -18.25
N LEU A 545 -9.91 1.52 -16.95
CA LEU A 545 -8.91 1.89 -15.94
C LEU A 545 -7.52 1.29 -16.17
N LEU A 546 -7.42 0.11 -16.79
CA LEU A 546 -6.12 -0.50 -17.10
C LEU A 546 -5.37 0.24 -18.24
N GLY A 547 -6.10 0.93 -19.10
CA GLY A 547 -5.52 1.77 -20.15
C GLY A 547 -5.23 3.21 -19.73
N ALA A 548 -5.71 3.61 -18.56
CA ALA A 548 -5.57 4.97 -18.03
C ALA A 548 -4.14 5.26 -17.57
N LYS A 549 -3.75 6.54 -17.59
CA LYS A 549 -2.38 6.98 -17.27
C LYS A 549 -2.41 8.18 -16.34
N ILE A 550 -1.60 8.14 -15.31
CA ILE A 550 -1.29 9.31 -14.49
C ILE A 550 -0.36 10.21 -15.31
N LEU A 551 -0.77 11.45 -15.53
CA LEU A 551 0.03 12.43 -16.27
C LEU A 551 0.74 13.40 -15.35
N GLU A 552 0.10 13.83 -14.27
CA GLU A 552 0.66 14.73 -13.29
C GLU A 552 0.17 14.35 -11.89
N THR A 553 1.05 14.53 -10.89
CA THR A 553 0.69 14.46 -9.47
C THR A 553 1.07 15.76 -8.81
N TRP A 554 0.14 16.31 -8.05
CA TRP A 554 0.27 17.59 -7.37
C TRP A 554 0.10 17.40 -5.87
N PHE A 555 0.98 18.02 -5.09
CA PHE A 555 0.98 18.01 -3.63
C PHE A 555 1.07 19.44 -3.10
N ASP A 556 0.16 19.84 -2.22
CA ASP A 556 0.05 21.22 -1.73
C ASP A 556 0.12 22.26 -2.87
N GLY A 557 -0.55 22.00 -4.00
CA GLY A 557 -0.56 22.87 -5.17
C GLY A 557 0.76 22.95 -5.95
N ARG A 558 1.72 22.06 -5.68
CA ARG A 558 2.99 21.94 -6.41
C ARG A 558 3.02 20.64 -7.19
N LYS A 559 3.43 20.71 -8.44
CA LYS A 559 3.61 19.50 -9.24
C LYS A 559 4.84 18.73 -8.75
N VAL A 560 4.62 17.49 -8.27
CA VAL A 560 5.66 16.58 -7.77
C VAL A 560 6.01 15.49 -8.77
N PHE A 561 5.18 15.27 -9.78
CA PHE A 561 5.42 14.34 -10.88
C PHE A 561 4.77 14.84 -12.18
N GLU A 562 5.45 14.58 -13.31
CA GLU A 562 4.96 14.76 -14.68
C GLU A 562 5.47 13.61 -15.55
N ALA A 563 4.56 12.94 -16.33
CA ALA A 563 4.86 11.77 -17.16
C ALA A 563 5.59 12.12 -18.46
#